data_16574d05340d80c40446839d58fab99c
#
_entry.id   16574d05340d80c40446839d58fab99c
#
_cell.length_a   1.000
_cell.length_b   1.000
_cell.length_c   1.000
_cell.angle_alpha   90.00
_cell.angle_beta   90.00
_cell.angle_gamma   90.00
#
_symmetry.space_group_name_H-M   'P 1'
#
loop_
_entity.id
_entity.type
_entity.pdbx_description
1 polymer ?
#
loop_
_entity_poly.entity_id
_entity_poly.type
_entity_poly.pdbx_seq_one_letter_code
_entity_poly.pdbx_strand_id
1 'polypeptide(L)'
;VVVGLIILTLLLGRVYCSVICPLGVLQDIISWFASKRKKYRFSYSPALKWVRYGTLVIFILACIAGIGSLVALISPYSAYGRIASNLFAPIYQEGNNLLAYFAERMDSYAFYSVDVWVRSLATMGIAILSFVILAILAWRNGRTYCNTICPVGTVLGFLSKYALLLSLIHI
;
A
#
# COMPACT_ATOMS: atom_id res chain seq x y z
N VAL A 1 5.55 16.13 -12.64
CA VAL A 1 5.52 14.99 -11.68
C VAL A 1 5.79 13.68 -12.41
N VAL A 2 5.02 13.30 -13.45
CA VAL A 2 5.16 12.01 -14.16
C VAL A 2 6.54 11.85 -14.80
N VAL A 3 7.02 12.88 -15.51
CA VAL A 3 8.35 12.88 -16.15
C VAL A 3 9.46 12.73 -15.11
N GLY A 4 9.35 13.44 -13.97
CA GLY A 4 10.30 13.30 -12.86
C GLY A 4 10.34 11.89 -12.27
N LEU A 5 9.18 11.23 -12.13
CA LEU A 5 9.09 9.85 -11.68
C LEU A 5 9.70 8.86 -12.67
N ILE A 6 9.53 9.09 -13.97
CA ILE A 6 10.15 8.27 -15.02
C ILE A 6 11.67 8.40 -14.97
N ILE A 7 12.20 9.63 -14.90
CA ILE A 7 13.64 9.90 -14.79
C ILE A 7 14.21 9.26 -13.51
N LEU A 8 13.53 9.45 -12.37
CA LEU A 8 13.94 8.86 -11.10
C LEU A 8 13.99 7.32 -11.18
N THR A 9 13.00 6.72 -11.85
CA THR A 9 12.92 5.25 -12.02
C THR A 9 14.00 4.74 -12.96
N LEU A 10 14.36 5.50 -14.00
CA LEU A 10 15.44 5.15 -14.92
C LEU A 10 16.82 5.26 -14.26
N LEU A 11 17.00 6.19 -13.33
CA LEU A 11 18.25 6.36 -12.60
C LEU A 11 18.39 5.38 -11.45
N LEU A 12 17.40 5.25 -10.61
CA LEU A 12 17.44 4.56 -9.31
C LEU A 12 16.62 3.24 -9.28
N GLY A 13 16.01 2.85 -10.38
CA GLY A 13 15.19 1.64 -10.44
C GLY A 13 13.86 1.78 -9.67
N ARG A 14 13.49 0.77 -8.87
CA ARG A 14 12.18 0.69 -8.19
C ARG A 14 12.07 1.44 -6.85
N VAL A 15 12.82 2.52 -6.67
CA VAL A 15 12.82 3.30 -5.41
C VAL A 15 11.44 3.87 -5.08
N TYR A 16 10.66 4.24 -6.10
CA TYR A 16 9.28 4.71 -5.90
C TYR A 16 8.43 3.73 -5.08
N CYS A 17 8.46 2.44 -5.43
CA CYS A 17 7.68 1.41 -4.71
C CYS A 17 8.21 1.14 -3.30
N SER A 18 9.46 1.49 -3.02
CA SER A 18 10.13 1.20 -1.76
C SER A 18 9.99 2.33 -0.74
N VAL A 19 10.03 3.58 -1.20
CA VAL A 19 10.14 4.75 -0.31
C VAL A 19 8.93 5.66 -0.43
N ILE A 20 8.43 5.89 -1.65
CA ILE A 20 7.39 6.89 -1.90
C ILE A 20 5.98 6.27 -1.80
N CYS A 21 5.81 5.03 -2.23
CA CYS A 21 4.50 4.38 -2.19
C CYS A 21 4.12 3.95 -0.76
N PRO A 22 3.10 4.57 -0.14
CA PRO A 22 2.74 4.24 1.24
C PRO A 22 2.25 2.79 1.40
N LEU A 23 1.68 2.20 0.35
CA LEU A 23 1.30 0.79 0.36
C LEU A 23 2.52 -0.14 0.39
N GLY A 24 3.61 0.23 -0.30
CA GLY A 24 4.88 -0.50 -0.26
C GLY A 24 5.51 -0.45 1.13
N VAL A 25 5.53 0.72 1.74
CA VAL A 25 6.02 0.90 3.13
C VAL A 25 5.20 0.08 4.12
N LEU A 26 3.86 0.07 3.98
CA LEU A 26 2.98 -0.75 4.81
C LEU A 26 3.31 -2.25 4.70
N GLN A 27 3.55 -2.75 3.47
CA GLN A 27 3.95 -4.15 3.26
C GLN A 27 5.31 -4.46 3.88
N ASP A 28 6.26 -3.53 3.83
CA ASP A 28 7.57 -3.70 4.46
C ASP A 28 7.48 -3.77 5.99
N ILE A 29 6.64 -2.94 6.59
CA ILE A 29 6.37 -2.99 8.03
C ILE A 29 5.79 -4.35 8.42
N ILE A 30 4.77 -4.83 7.68
CA ILE A 30 4.14 -6.13 7.94
C ILE A 30 5.16 -7.27 7.74
N SER A 31 5.96 -7.23 6.68
CA SER A 31 6.96 -8.25 6.41
C SER A 31 8.09 -8.25 7.43
N TRP A 32 8.47 -7.09 7.96
CA TRP A 32 9.44 -6.97 9.05
C TRP A 32 8.93 -7.64 10.34
N PHE A 33 7.66 -7.41 10.71
CA PHE A 33 7.04 -8.11 11.85
C PHE A 33 6.96 -9.62 11.62
N ALA A 34 6.63 -10.05 10.39
CA ALA A 34 6.58 -11.47 10.02
C ALA A 34 7.97 -12.12 10.11
N SER A 35 9.01 -11.44 9.65
CA SER A 35 10.39 -11.91 9.69
C SER A 35 10.90 -12.09 11.13
N LYS A 36 10.49 -11.21 12.05
CA LYS A 36 10.88 -11.29 13.46
C LYS A 36 10.29 -12.51 14.18
N ARG A 37 9.11 -12.97 13.74
CA ARG A 37 8.41 -14.15 14.32
C ARG A 37 8.78 -15.48 13.67
N LYS A 38 9.14 -15.49 12.39
CA LYS A 38 9.50 -16.69 11.63
C LYS A 38 10.95 -16.63 11.22
N LYS A 39 11.74 -17.61 11.68
CA LYS A 39 13.12 -17.88 11.27
C LYS A 39 13.22 -18.37 9.79
N TYR A 40 12.20 -18.10 8.98
CA TYR A 40 12.14 -18.50 7.58
C TYR A 40 12.72 -17.39 6.69
N ARG A 41 13.74 -17.74 5.91
CA ARG A 41 14.17 -16.93 4.76
C ARG A 41 12.97 -16.78 3.82
N PHE A 42 12.63 -15.54 3.49
CA PHE A 42 11.63 -15.29 2.46
C PHE A 42 12.09 -15.98 1.17
N SER A 43 11.33 -17.00 0.71
CA SER A 43 11.57 -17.59 -0.57
C SER A 43 11.16 -16.58 -1.64
N TYR A 44 12.09 -16.26 -2.55
CA TYR A 44 11.77 -15.45 -3.72
C TYR A 44 10.70 -16.19 -4.54
N SER A 45 9.47 -15.69 -4.50
CA SER A 45 8.41 -16.19 -5.36
C SER A 45 8.53 -15.50 -6.71
N PRO A 46 8.82 -16.24 -7.80
CA PRO A 46 8.84 -15.64 -9.13
C PRO A 46 7.47 -15.04 -9.40
N ALA A 47 7.43 -13.79 -9.85
CA ALA A 47 6.18 -13.11 -10.19
C ALA A 47 5.45 -13.95 -11.24
N LEU A 48 4.19 -14.31 -10.97
CA LEU A 48 3.31 -15.00 -11.92
C LEU A 48 3.09 -14.08 -13.12
N LYS A 49 3.84 -14.29 -14.18
CA LYS A 49 3.82 -13.45 -15.39
C LYS A 49 2.41 -13.24 -15.93
N TRP A 50 1.60 -14.31 -15.94
CA TRP A 50 0.21 -14.26 -16.39
C TRP A 50 -0.68 -13.34 -15.56
N VAL A 51 -0.59 -13.40 -14.24
CA VAL A 51 -1.37 -12.53 -13.35
C VAL A 51 -0.91 -11.08 -13.51
N ARG A 52 0.38 -10.85 -13.61
CA ARG A 52 0.98 -9.53 -13.75
C ARG A 52 0.52 -8.81 -15.01
N TYR A 53 0.55 -9.49 -16.17
CA TYR A 53 0.10 -8.90 -17.42
C TYR A 53 -1.42 -8.84 -17.51
N GLY A 54 -2.13 -9.83 -16.97
CA GLY A 54 -3.58 -9.84 -16.89
C GLY A 54 -4.14 -8.66 -16.10
N THR A 55 -3.59 -8.38 -14.92
CA THR A 55 -4.01 -7.22 -14.11
C THR A 55 -3.70 -5.89 -14.79
N LEU A 56 -2.58 -5.79 -15.52
CA LEU A 56 -2.25 -4.60 -16.30
C LEU A 56 -3.25 -4.36 -17.43
N VAL A 57 -3.61 -5.39 -18.18
CA VAL A 57 -4.59 -5.31 -19.28
C VAL A 57 -5.96 -4.92 -18.73
N ILE A 58 -6.41 -5.57 -17.66
CA ILE A 58 -7.69 -5.23 -17.01
C ILE A 58 -7.68 -3.78 -16.54
N PHE A 59 -6.59 -3.30 -15.95
CA PHE A 59 -6.47 -1.93 -15.52
C PHE A 59 -6.55 -0.92 -16.68
N ILE A 60 -5.87 -1.20 -17.80
CA ILE A 60 -5.92 -0.35 -19.00
C ILE A 60 -7.33 -0.34 -19.59
N LEU A 61 -7.98 -1.52 -19.70
CA LEU A 61 -9.36 -1.61 -20.20
C LEU A 61 -10.34 -0.86 -19.30
N ALA A 62 -10.19 -0.96 -17.98
CA ALA A 62 -11.01 -0.22 -17.02
C ALA A 62 -10.82 1.31 -17.15
N CYS A 63 -9.59 1.76 -17.40
CA CYS A 63 -9.31 3.19 -17.67
C CYS A 63 -9.97 3.67 -18.96
N ILE A 64 -9.92 2.87 -20.03
CA ILE A 64 -10.54 3.21 -21.33
C ILE A 64 -12.07 3.18 -21.22
N ALA A 65 -12.64 2.21 -20.52
CA ALA A 65 -14.07 2.09 -20.27
C ALA A 65 -14.63 3.13 -19.27
N GLY A 66 -13.77 3.91 -18.61
CA GLY A 66 -14.18 4.93 -17.64
C GLY A 66 -14.73 4.35 -16.32
N ILE A 67 -14.48 3.07 -16.02
CA ILE A 67 -14.95 2.42 -14.78
C ILE A 67 -14.06 2.82 -13.62
N GLY A 68 -14.28 4.03 -13.06
CA GLY A 68 -13.48 4.59 -11.98
C GLY A 68 -13.44 3.73 -10.71
N SER A 69 -14.50 3.00 -10.40
CA SER A 69 -14.55 2.12 -9.23
C SER A 69 -13.56 0.96 -9.32
N LEU A 70 -13.41 0.35 -10.49
CA LEU A 70 -12.46 -0.74 -10.72
C LEU A 70 -11.01 -0.23 -10.69
N VAL A 71 -10.77 0.92 -11.32
CA VAL A 71 -9.47 1.60 -11.29
C VAL A 71 -9.08 1.94 -9.85
N ALA A 72 -10.02 2.49 -9.06
CA ALA A 72 -9.80 2.80 -7.66
C ALA A 72 -9.58 1.56 -6.78
N LEU A 73 -10.15 0.41 -7.14
CA LEU A 73 -9.93 -0.84 -6.42
C LEU A 73 -8.50 -1.38 -6.60
N ILE A 74 -7.98 -1.32 -7.83
CA ILE A 74 -6.68 -1.89 -8.21
C ILE A 74 -5.54 -0.90 -7.92
N SER A 75 -5.81 0.40 -7.94
CA SER A 75 -4.80 1.43 -7.69
C SER A 75 -4.21 1.33 -6.28
N PRO A 76 -2.88 1.26 -6.13
CA PRO A 76 -2.23 1.12 -4.82
C PRO A 76 -2.46 2.32 -3.91
N TYR A 77 -2.52 3.52 -4.46
CA TYR A 77 -2.78 4.74 -3.71
C TYR A 77 -4.21 4.78 -3.14
N SER A 78 -5.19 4.43 -3.96
CA SER A 78 -6.60 4.36 -3.53
C SER A 78 -6.85 3.23 -2.53
N ALA A 79 -6.20 2.07 -2.70
CA ALA A 79 -6.27 0.98 -1.74
C ALA A 79 -5.71 1.40 -0.38
N TYR A 80 -4.55 2.05 -0.34
CA TYR A 80 -4.01 2.60 0.89
C TYR A 80 -4.91 3.68 1.50
N GLY A 81 -5.42 4.61 0.69
CA GLY A 81 -6.32 5.66 1.14
C GLY A 81 -7.59 5.10 1.82
N ARG A 82 -8.19 4.04 1.27
CA ARG A 82 -9.32 3.36 1.91
C ARG A 82 -8.95 2.73 3.25
N ILE A 83 -7.82 2.06 3.32
CA ILE A 83 -7.32 1.46 4.58
C ILE A 83 -7.05 2.56 5.60
N ALA A 84 -6.37 3.63 5.20
CA ALA A 84 -6.03 4.73 6.09
C ALA A 84 -7.29 5.45 6.63
N SER A 85 -8.25 5.77 5.75
CA SER A 85 -9.43 6.54 6.13
C SER A 85 -10.49 5.72 6.88
N ASN A 86 -10.60 4.41 6.62
CA ASN A 86 -11.64 3.59 7.25
C ASN A 86 -11.11 2.71 8.40
N LEU A 87 -9.81 2.47 8.48
CA LEU A 87 -9.23 1.65 9.54
C LEU A 87 -8.33 2.46 10.48
N PHE A 88 -7.35 3.21 9.95
CA PHE A 88 -6.40 3.92 10.80
C PHE A 88 -6.95 5.24 11.35
N ALA A 89 -7.77 5.97 10.57
CA ALA A 89 -8.33 7.24 11.04
C ALA A 89 -9.27 7.06 12.24
N PRO A 90 -10.23 6.11 12.27
CA PRO A 90 -11.05 5.87 13.45
C PRO A 90 -10.23 5.48 14.68
N ILE A 91 -9.24 4.59 14.51
CA ILE A 91 -8.35 4.17 15.61
C ILE A 91 -7.57 5.37 16.18
N TYR A 92 -7.07 6.25 15.30
CA TYR A 92 -6.38 7.47 15.72
C TYR A 92 -7.34 8.42 16.45
N GLN A 93 -8.57 8.60 15.96
CA GLN A 93 -9.59 9.46 16.56
C GLN A 93 -10.02 8.94 17.95
N GLU A 94 -10.22 7.63 18.10
CA GLU A 94 -10.50 7.01 19.39
C GLU A 94 -9.34 7.18 20.38
N GLY A 95 -8.10 6.99 19.91
CA GLY A 95 -6.90 7.24 20.70
C GLY A 95 -6.80 8.71 21.16
N ASN A 96 -7.13 9.66 20.27
CA ASN A 96 -7.18 11.09 20.61
C ASN A 96 -8.29 11.40 21.62
N ASN A 97 -9.48 10.81 21.47
CA ASN A 97 -10.59 10.99 22.39
C ASN A 97 -10.26 10.43 23.78
N LEU A 98 -9.55 9.30 23.83
CA LEU A 98 -9.05 8.76 25.10
C LEU A 98 -8.05 9.72 25.76
N LEU A 99 -7.13 10.29 25.00
CA LEU A 99 -6.19 11.30 25.50
C LEU A 99 -6.90 12.59 25.94
N ALA A 100 -7.92 13.04 25.19
CA ALA A 100 -8.74 14.18 25.55
C ALA A 100 -9.46 13.96 26.88
N TYR A 101 -10.02 12.77 27.12
CA TYR A 101 -10.64 12.40 28.38
C TYR A 101 -9.67 12.49 29.58
N PHE A 102 -8.43 12.03 29.40
CA PHE A 102 -7.41 12.15 30.45
C PHE A 102 -6.93 13.60 30.63
N ALA A 103 -6.79 14.37 29.54
CA ALA A 103 -6.36 15.77 29.59
C ALA A 103 -7.39 16.65 30.31
N GLU A 104 -8.68 16.43 30.06
CA GLU A 104 -9.79 17.12 30.72
C GLU A 104 -9.79 16.90 32.23
N ARG A 105 -9.43 15.70 32.70
CA ARG A 105 -9.26 15.40 34.13
C ARG A 105 -8.06 16.08 34.77
N MET A 106 -7.08 16.53 33.98
CA MET A 106 -5.88 17.24 34.43
C MET A 106 -5.97 18.74 34.19
N ASP A 107 -7.19 19.28 33.92
CA ASP A 107 -7.45 20.68 33.57
C ASP A 107 -6.58 21.21 32.42
N SER A 108 -6.22 20.33 31.49
CA SER A 108 -5.41 20.66 30.31
C SER A 108 -6.25 20.58 29.04
N TYR A 109 -6.38 21.70 28.34
CA TYR A 109 -7.11 21.79 27.06
C TYR A 109 -6.23 21.54 25.84
N ALA A 110 -5.17 20.74 25.99
CA ALA A 110 -4.24 20.41 24.89
C ALA A 110 -4.85 19.45 23.85
N PHE A 111 -5.85 18.66 24.25
CA PHE A 111 -6.57 17.72 23.40
C PHE A 111 -8.06 18.00 23.48
N TYR A 112 -8.74 17.94 22.34
CA TYR A 112 -10.21 18.07 22.25
C TYR A 112 -10.82 16.81 21.66
N SER A 113 -12.03 16.48 22.05
CA SER A 113 -12.79 15.36 21.52
C SER A 113 -13.17 15.60 20.06
N VAL A 114 -12.97 14.60 19.22
CA VAL A 114 -13.33 14.59 17.79
C VAL A 114 -14.38 13.54 17.56
N ASP A 115 -15.45 13.89 16.84
CA ASP A 115 -16.48 12.93 16.46
C ASP A 115 -15.90 11.87 15.51
N VAL A 116 -16.04 10.60 15.93
CA VAL A 116 -15.60 9.46 15.12
C VAL A 116 -16.67 9.16 14.08
N TRP A 117 -16.42 9.56 12.84
CA TRP A 117 -17.34 9.34 11.74
C TRP A 117 -16.96 8.09 10.94
N VAL A 118 -17.78 7.05 11.03
CA VAL A 118 -17.71 5.86 10.18
C VAL A 118 -18.57 6.08 8.94
N ARG A 119 -17.96 6.25 7.78
CA ARG A 119 -18.65 6.61 6.53
C ARG A 119 -19.70 5.60 6.10
N SER A 120 -19.39 4.30 6.13
CA SER A 120 -20.30 3.22 5.76
C SER A 120 -19.73 1.87 6.17
N LEU A 121 -20.55 0.97 6.67
CA LEU A 121 -20.15 -0.40 6.98
C LEU A 121 -19.64 -1.16 5.76
N ALA A 122 -20.18 -0.89 4.57
CA ALA A 122 -19.74 -1.50 3.32
C ALA A 122 -18.30 -1.08 2.95
N THR A 123 -17.99 0.22 3.04
CA THR A 123 -16.63 0.73 2.73
C THR A 123 -15.61 0.26 3.77
N MET A 124 -16.01 0.15 5.04
CA MET A 124 -15.18 -0.40 6.09
C MET A 124 -14.91 -1.90 5.85
N GLY A 125 -15.92 -2.67 5.46
CA GLY A 125 -15.76 -4.08 5.11
C GLY A 125 -14.78 -4.30 3.95
N ILE A 126 -14.88 -3.50 2.89
CA ILE A 126 -13.95 -3.54 1.75
C ILE A 126 -12.52 -3.15 2.19
N ALA A 127 -12.38 -2.16 3.06
CA ALA A 127 -11.08 -1.73 3.57
C ALA A 127 -10.41 -2.83 4.42
N ILE A 128 -11.17 -3.47 5.31
CA ILE A 128 -10.70 -4.59 6.13
C ILE A 128 -10.30 -5.76 5.25
N LEU A 129 -11.14 -6.15 4.29
CA LEU A 129 -10.85 -7.24 3.36
C LEU A 129 -9.59 -6.96 2.55
N SER A 130 -9.45 -5.75 2.03
CA SER A 130 -8.24 -5.31 1.29
C SER A 130 -6.99 -5.37 2.17
N PHE A 131 -7.11 -4.90 3.42
CA PHE A 131 -6.00 -4.94 4.38
C PHE A 131 -5.59 -6.37 4.75
N VAL A 132 -6.55 -7.26 5.00
CA VAL A 132 -6.29 -8.67 5.32
C VAL A 132 -5.60 -9.37 4.15
N ILE A 133 -6.07 -9.18 2.92
CA ILE A 133 -5.45 -9.76 1.71
C ILE A 133 -4.00 -9.26 1.59
N LEU A 134 -3.77 -7.95 1.72
CA LEU A 134 -2.43 -7.36 1.68
C LEU A 134 -1.52 -7.90 2.79
N ALA A 135 -2.05 -8.01 4.00
CA ALA A 135 -1.32 -8.53 5.16
C ALA A 135 -0.91 -9.99 4.95
N ILE A 136 -1.80 -10.84 4.46
CA ILE A 136 -1.50 -12.25 4.17
C ILE A 136 -0.43 -12.37 3.09
N LEU A 137 -0.54 -11.60 2.01
CA LEU A 137 0.44 -11.59 0.92
C LEU A 137 1.82 -11.09 1.41
N ALA A 138 1.84 -10.01 2.20
CA ALA A 138 3.06 -9.47 2.78
C ALA A 138 3.70 -10.43 3.80
N TRP A 139 2.88 -11.14 4.59
CA TRP A 139 3.34 -12.10 5.59
C TRP A 139 3.99 -13.34 4.97
N ARG A 140 3.45 -13.83 3.86
CA ARG A 140 3.96 -15.05 3.21
C ARG A 140 5.21 -14.80 2.36
N ASN A 141 5.18 -13.79 1.52
CA ASN A 141 6.16 -13.59 0.44
C ASN A 141 6.69 -12.14 0.33
N GLY A 142 6.47 -11.29 1.34
CA GLY A 142 6.92 -9.90 1.32
C GLY A 142 6.15 -9.04 0.31
N ARG A 143 6.83 -8.44 -0.66
CA ARG A 143 6.25 -7.47 -1.62
C ARG A 143 5.49 -8.09 -2.80
N THR A 144 4.79 -9.20 -2.59
CA THR A 144 4.09 -9.93 -3.68
C THR A 144 3.04 -9.08 -4.36
N TYR A 145 2.26 -8.29 -3.62
CA TYR A 145 1.25 -7.42 -4.21
C TYR A 145 1.86 -6.43 -5.21
N CYS A 146 2.93 -5.73 -4.81
CA CYS A 146 3.60 -4.76 -5.69
C CYS A 146 4.24 -5.41 -6.92
N ASN A 147 4.65 -6.66 -6.83
CA ASN A 147 5.33 -7.36 -7.90
C ASN A 147 4.37 -8.11 -8.86
N THR A 148 3.18 -8.50 -8.39
CA THR A 148 2.26 -9.37 -9.13
C THR A 148 0.96 -8.67 -9.53
N ILE A 149 0.36 -7.87 -8.63
CA ILE A 149 -0.98 -7.30 -8.81
C ILE A 149 -0.93 -5.83 -9.19
N CYS A 150 0.04 -5.06 -8.65
CA CYS A 150 0.08 -3.62 -8.83
C CYS A 150 0.43 -3.24 -10.28
N PRO A 151 -0.46 -2.53 -11.02
CA PRO A 151 -0.18 -2.08 -12.38
C PRO A 151 0.99 -1.08 -12.44
N VAL A 152 1.09 -0.18 -11.46
CA VAL A 152 2.20 0.76 -11.33
C VAL A 152 3.52 0.02 -11.15
N GLY A 153 3.56 -1.00 -10.27
CA GLY A 153 4.73 -1.85 -10.07
C GLY A 153 5.13 -2.62 -11.33
N THR A 154 4.16 -2.97 -12.18
CA THR A 154 4.41 -3.61 -13.48
C THR A 154 5.07 -2.66 -14.47
N VAL A 155 4.53 -1.46 -14.63
CA VAL A 155 5.08 -0.42 -15.53
C VAL A 155 6.47 -0.01 -15.08
N LEU A 156 6.65 0.30 -13.79
CA LEU A 156 7.96 0.64 -13.23
C LEU A 156 8.95 -0.52 -13.33
N GLY A 157 8.47 -1.77 -13.22
CA GLY A 157 9.29 -2.95 -13.43
C GLY A 157 9.78 -3.12 -14.87
N PHE A 158 9.00 -2.64 -15.84
CA PHE A 158 9.41 -2.60 -17.25
C PHE A 158 10.47 -1.53 -17.49
N LEU A 159 10.25 -0.33 -16.96
CA LEU A 159 11.20 0.79 -17.05
C LEU A 159 12.51 0.48 -16.33
N SER A 160 12.44 -0.19 -15.18
CA SER A 160 13.64 -0.55 -14.40
C SER A 160 14.56 -1.57 -15.10
N LYS A 161 14.09 -2.28 -16.13
CA LYS A 161 14.94 -3.11 -16.98
C LYS A 161 16.00 -2.32 -17.73
N TYR A 162 15.71 -1.05 -18.00
CA TYR A 162 16.60 -0.12 -18.69
C TYR A 162 17.32 0.85 -17.75
N ALA A 163 17.22 0.65 -16.43
CA ALA A 163 17.83 1.52 -15.44
C ALA A 163 19.35 1.37 -15.44
N LEU A 164 20.05 2.50 -15.47
CA LEU A 164 21.52 2.57 -15.53
C LEU A 164 22.22 2.06 -14.26
N LEU A 165 21.57 2.18 -13.09
CA LEU A 165 22.12 1.79 -11.78
C LEU A 165 21.51 0.49 -11.25
N LEU A 166 21.18 -0.45 -12.12
CA LEU A 166 20.53 -1.72 -11.74
C LEU A 166 21.42 -2.64 -10.90
N SER A 167 22.69 -2.34 -10.75
CA SER A 167 23.71 -3.23 -10.18
C SER A 167 23.72 -3.29 -8.65
N LEU A 168 23.07 -2.38 -7.93
CA LEU A 168 23.30 -2.23 -6.49
C LEU A 168 22.15 -2.66 -5.57
N ILE A 169 20.99 -3.06 -6.11
CA ILE A 169 19.84 -3.49 -5.28
C ILE A 169 19.37 -4.88 -5.69
N HIS A 170 20.33 -5.78 -5.85
CA HIS A 170 20.08 -7.20 -5.93
C HIS A 170 20.51 -7.84 -4.60
N ILE A 171 19.80 -7.50 -3.54
CA ILE A 171 19.81 -8.25 -2.29
C ILE A 171 18.40 -8.64 -1.94
#